data_831a41b1a327bf84c8e3481c23b356f2
#
_entry.id   831a41b1a327bf84c8e3481c23b356f2
#
_cell.length_a   1.000
_cell.length_b   1.000
_cell.length_c   1.000
_cell.angle_alpha   90.00
_cell.angle_beta   90.00
_cell.angle_gamma   90.00
#
_symmetry.space_group_name_H-M   'P 1'
#
loop_
_entity.id
_entity.type
_entity.pdbx_description
1 polymer ?
#
loop_
_entity_poly.entity_id
_entity_poly.type
_entity_poly.pdbx_seq_one_letter_code
_entity_poly.pdbx_strand_id
1 'polypeptide(L)'
;MQYAIYLYTGLTIFGFWLALQISKRWKSMIFNTFVLTVSILVLILEVGGIPYDNYMAGNAPINNLLGLSIVALALPLYEQLRQIAKQWKIILSVVTLASIFSMFTGAIFAIILGASPEMVATVLPKSITTPIAMEVSSHLGGIPAVTAVGVVVAGLQGSVFGYLILKKVGIKQQEAVGLSVGAVSHALGTVSCMEADPKAGSYSSISLVLCGIMSSILAPLVFHIICLFL
;
A
#
# COMPACT_ATOMS: atom_id res chain seq x y z
N MET A 1 6.39 32.50 1.45
CA MET A 1 6.67 31.08 1.17
C MET A 1 6.96 30.28 2.43
N GLN A 2 7.84 30.71 3.34
CA GLN A 2 8.15 29.96 4.60
C GLN A 2 6.93 29.70 5.52
N TYR A 3 6.03 30.64 5.69
CA TYR A 3 4.82 30.45 6.53
C TYR A 3 3.85 29.42 5.95
N ALA A 4 3.77 29.27 4.63
CA ALA A 4 2.92 28.26 3.99
C ALA A 4 3.36 26.82 4.30
N ILE A 5 4.69 26.60 4.43
CA ILE A 5 5.25 25.29 4.80
C ILE A 5 4.76 24.85 6.19
N TYR A 6 4.84 25.74 7.18
CA TYR A 6 4.38 25.40 8.53
C TYR A 6 2.86 25.24 8.60
N LEU A 7 2.12 26.06 7.83
CA LEU A 7 0.66 26.01 7.81
C LEU A 7 0.16 24.66 7.23
N TYR A 8 0.61 24.25 6.06
CA TYR A 8 0.11 23.05 5.41
C TYR A 8 0.63 21.76 6.08
N THR A 9 1.89 21.77 6.53
CA THR A 9 2.42 20.68 7.35
C THR A 9 1.63 20.54 8.65
N GLY A 10 1.35 21.64 9.36
CA GLY A 10 0.52 21.66 10.55
C GLY A 10 -0.91 21.21 10.28
N LEU A 11 -1.50 21.62 9.15
CA LEU A 11 -2.82 21.18 8.72
C LEU A 11 -2.90 19.66 8.51
N THR A 12 -1.88 19.08 7.88
CA THR A 12 -1.79 17.64 7.65
C THR A 12 -1.71 16.88 8.98
N ILE A 13 -0.84 17.33 9.89
CA ILE A 13 -0.68 16.71 11.22
C ILE A 13 -1.98 16.85 12.02
N PHE A 14 -2.62 18.01 12.00
CA PHE A 14 -3.90 18.24 12.69
C PHE A 14 -5.02 17.38 12.10
N GLY A 15 -5.14 17.30 10.79
CA GLY A 15 -6.11 16.43 10.10
C GLY A 15 -5.93 14.95 10.48
N PHE A 16 -4.68 14.47 10.51
CA PHE A 16 -4.34 13.13 10.95
C PHE A 16 -4.71 12.90 12.43
N TRP A 17 -4.37 13.84 13.32
CA TRP A 17 -4.70 13.76 14.74
C TRP A 17 -6.22 13.70 14.95
N LEU A 18 -6.98 14.54 14.25
CA LEU A 18 -8.44 14.54 14.32
C LEU A 18 -9.03 13.21 13.84
N ALA A 19 -8.56 12.72 12.72
CA ALA A 19 -8.95 11.42 12.17
C ALA A 19 -8.65 10.27 13.14
N LEU A 20 -7.51 10.32 13.82
CA LEU A 20 -7.12 9.34 14.84
C LEU A 20 -8.09 9.33 16.03
N GLN A 21 -8.52 10.50 16.49
CA GLN A 21 -9.49 10.61 17.58
C GLN A 21 -10.87 10.03 17.17
N ILE A 22 -11.32 10.34 15.96
CA ILE A 22 -12.58 9.83 15.43
C ILE A 22 -12.52 8.31 15.28
N SER A 23 -11.46 7.78 14.67
CA SER A 23 -11.25 6.34 14.47
C SER A 23 -11.22 5.56 15.79
N LYS A 24 -10.53 6.08 16.81
CA LYS A 24 -10.49 5.47 18.15
C LYS A 24 -11.86 5.42 18.82
N ARG A 25 -12.71 6.41 18.58
CA ARG A 25 -14.04 6.48 19.20
C ARG A 25 -15.05 5.54 18.54
N TRP A 26 -14.97 5.37 17.21
CA TRP A 26 -16.01 4.67 16.44
C TRP A 26 -15.61 3.27 15.98
N LYS A 27 -14.40 2.81 16.28
CA LYS A 27 -13.86 1.43 16.08
C LYS A 27 -14.48 0.64 14.91
N SER A 28 -14.73 1.30 13.78
CA SER A 28 -15.30 0.71 12.57
C SER A 28 -14.28 0.73 11.44
N MET A 29 -14.24 -0.32 10.63
CA MET A 29 -13.36 -0.41 9.46
C MET A 29 -13.57 0.74 8.47
N ILE A 30 -14.80 1.27 8.37
CA ILE A 30 -15.14 2.41 7.49
C ILE A 30 -14.47 3.69 8.00
N PHE A 31 -14.30 3.85 9.31
CA PHE A 31 -13.63 4.99 9.94
C PHE A 31 -12.12 4.74 10.12
N ASN A 32 -11.50 4.13 9.12
CA ASN A 32 -10.05 3.99 9.08
C ASN A 32 -9.38 5.36 9.13
N THR A 33 -8.36 5.52 10.00
CA THR A 33 -7.65 6.79 10.22
C THR A 33 -7.14 7.42 8.93
N PHE A 34 -6.62 6.61 8.00
CA PHE A 34 -6.13 7.10 6.72
C PHE A 34 -7.26 7.71 5.87
N VAL A 35 -8.36 6.98 5.69
CA VAL A 35 -9.51 7.44 4.89
C VAL A 35 -10.08 8.72 5.48
N LEU A 36 -10.26 8.78 6.80
CA LEU A 36 -10.71 9.98 7.50
C LEU A 36 -9.75 11.15 7.29
N THR A 37 -8.44 10.92 7.41
CA THR A 37 -7.44 11.99 7.19
C THR A 37 -7.55 12.57 5.80
N VAL A 38 -7.56 11.71 4.78
CA VAL A 38 -7.68 12.16 3.37
C VAL A 38 -8.99 12.91 3.16
N SER A 39 -10.12 12.37 3.65
CA SER A 39 -11.43 13.02 3.51
C SER A 39 -11.46 14.40 4.17
N ILE A 40 -10.92 14.52 5.39
CA ILE A 40 -10.84 15.79 6.11
C ILE A 40 -9.98 16.80 5.34
N LEU A 41 -8.81 16.38 4.87
CA LEU A 41 -7.90 17.26 4.12
C LEU A 41 -8.53 17.69 2.80
N VAL A 42 -9.13 16.77 2.03
CA VAL A 42 -9.84 17.11 0.79
C VAL A 42 -10.94 18.14 1.05
N LEU A 43 -11.78 17.93 2.06
CA LEU A 43 -12.83 18.88 2.43
C LEU A 43 -12.26 20.25 2.78
N ILE A 44 -11.16 20.31 3.56
CA ILE A 44 -10.54 21.58 3.93
C ILE A 44 -9.95 22.30 2.70
N LEU A 45 -9.30 21.57 1.80
CA LEU A 45 -8.72 22.14 0.58
C LEU A 45 -9.81 22.68 -0.36
N GLU A 46 -10.87 21.90 -0.59
CA GLU A 46 -12.01 22.31 -1.43
C GLU A 46 -12.76 23.52 -0.86
N VAL A 47 -13.14 23.48 0.42
CA VAL A 47 -13.85 24.59 1.07
C VAL A 47 -12.98 25.83 1.20
N GLY A 48 -11.68 25.65 1.42
CA GLY A 48 -10.69 26.74 1.50
C GLY A 48 -10.26 27.28 0.14
N GLY A 49 -10.67 26.66 -0.99
CA GLY A 49 -10.22 27.04 -2.32
C GLY A 49 -8.70 26.94 -2.50
N ILE A 50 -8.05 26.02 -1.81
CA ILE A 50 -6.59 25.86 -1.80
C ILE A 50 -6.16 24.96 -2.95
N PRO A 51 -5.38 25.46 -3.94
CA PRO A 51 -4.86 24.63 -5.01
C PRO A 51 -3.96 23.51 -4.47
N TYR A 52 -4.13 22.31 -5.04
CA TYR A 52 -3.36 21.12 -4.63
C TYR A 52 -1.85 21.36 -4.71
N ASP A 53 -1.36 22.04 -5.74
CA ASP A 53 0.06 22.33 -5.93
C ASP A 53 0.62 23.18 -4.78
N ASN A 54 -0.15 24.16 -4.30
CA ASN A 54 0.24 24.99 -3.17
C ASN A 54 0.30 24.18 -1.87
N TYR A 55 -0.67 23.30 -1.66
CA TYR A 55 -0.67 22.38 -0.51
C TYR A 55 0.53 21.43 -0.57
N MET A 56 0.81 20.81 -1.71
CA MET A 56 1.95 19.90 -1.88
C MET A 56 3.29 20.59 -1.68
N ALA A 57 3.46 21.78 -2.23
CA ALA A 57 4.67 22.58 -2.03
C ALA A 57 4.89 22.95 -0.55
N GLY A 58 3.82 23.33 0.14
CA GLY A 58 3.86 23.64 1.57
C GLY A 58 3.95 22.42 2.48
N ASN A 59 3.78 21.21 1.94
CA ASN A 59 3.90 19.95 2.68
C ASN A 59 5.22 19.22 2.42
N ALA A 60 6.18 19.90 1.78
CA ALA A 60 7.49 19.35 1.42
C ALA A 60 8.23 18.65 2.59
N PRO A 61 8.20 19.13 3.85
CA PRO A 61 8.86 18.43 4.95
C PRO A 61 8.33 17.01 5.15
N ILE A 62 7.01 16.80 5.04
CA ILE A 62 6.40 15.47 5.17
C ILE A 62 6.69 14.64 3.92
N ASN A 63 6.59 15.22 2.73
CA ASN A 63 6.87 14.54 1.47
C ASN A 63 8.30 14.02 1.40
N ASN A 64 9.27 14.77 1.91
CA ASN A 64 10.68 14.34 1.94
C ASN A 64 10.92 13.12 2.87
N LEU A 65 10.01 12.86 3.83
CA LEU A 65 10.08 11.66 4.67
C LEU A 65 9.65 10.39 3.91
N LEU A 66 9.04 10.51 2.73
CA LEU A 66 8.59 9.37 1.94
C LEU A 66 9.76 8.42 1.60
N GLY A 67 10.86 8.96 1.09
CA GLY A 67 12.06 8.18 0.80
C GLY A 67 12.67 7.52 2.06
N LEU A 68 12.70 8.25 3.17
CA LEU A 68 13.18 7.72 4.44
C LEU A 68 12.29 6.59 4.98
N SER A 69 10.98 6.66 4.74
CA SER A 69 10.04 5.61 5.14
C SER A 69 10.31 4.27 4.42
N ILE A 70 10.75 4.32 3.17
CA ILE A 70 11.16 3.12 2.41
C ILE A 70 12.39 2.47 3.07
N VAL A 71 13.39 3.29 3.41
CA VAL A 71 14.60 2.79 4.10
C VAL A 71 14.27 2.21 5.47
N ALA A 72 13.32 2.82 6.19
CA ALA A 72 12.88 2.34 7.50
C ALA A 72 12.24 0.93 7.45
N LEU A 73 11.71 0.49 6.30
CA LEU A 73 11.20 -0.88 6.12
C LEU A 73 12.31 -1.95 6.20
N ALA A 74 13.58 -1.57 6.11
CA ALA A 74 14.68 -2.50 6.32
C ALA A 74 14.74 -3.01 7.77
N LEU A 75 14.28 -2.22 8.76
CA LEU A 75 14.30 -2.61 10.17
C LEU A 75 13.39 -3.81 10.46
N PRO A 76 12.08 -3.82 10.13
CA PRO A 76 11.23 -4.99 10.30
C PRO A 76 11.75 -6.22 9.56
N LEU A 77 12.34 -6.03 8.38
CA LEU A 77 12.96 -7.12 7.63
C LEU A 77 14.15 -7.73 8.39
N TYR A 78 15.02 -6.88 8.93
CA TYR A 78 16.18 -7.30 9.73
C TYR A 78 15.75 -8.07 10.99
N GLU A 79 14.78 -7.57 11.73
CA GLU A 79 14.26 -8.20 12.95
C GLU A 79 13.70 -9.62 12.67
N GLN A 80 13.21 -9.85 11.46
CA GLN A 80 12.59 -11.11 11.06
C GLN A 80 13.51 -12.03 10.24
N LEU A 81 14.78 -11.67 10.05
CA LEU A 81 15.74 -12.45 9.25
C LEU A 81 15.85 -13.92 9.71
N ARG A 82 15.83 -14.17 11.03
CA ARG A 82 15.90 -15.55 11.57
C ARG A 82 14.68 -16.39 11.16
N GLN A 83 13.50 -15.78 11.11
CA GLN A 83 12.25 -16.43 10.70
C GLN A 83 12.25 -16.67 9.19
N ILE A 84 12.68 -15.69 8.41
CA ILE A 84 12.85 -15.80 6.97
C ILE A 84 13.85 -16.91 6.63
N ALA A 85 15.01 -16.95 7.29
CA ALA A 85 16.06 -17.92 7.04
C ALA A 85 15.62 -19.38 7.27
N LYS A 86 14.71 -19.63 8.22
CA LYS A 86 14.18 -20.98 8.48
C LYS A 86 13.31 -21.52 7.34
N GLN A 87 12.57 -20.68 6.66
CA GLN A 87 11.57 -21.05 5.66
C GLN A 87 11.75 -20.26 4.35
N TRP A 88 12.96 -19.78 4.06
CA TRP A 88 13.22 -18.82 2.99
C TRP A 88 12.69 -19.28 1.62
N LYS A 89 12.81 -20.59 1.31
CA LYS A 89 12.33 -21.14 0.03
C LYS A 89 10.82 -20.98 -0.11
N ILE A 90 10.07 -21.31 0.93
CA ILE A 90 8.59 -21.23 0.93
C ILE A 90 8.17 -19.76 0.88
N ILE A 91 8.73 -18.93 1.77
CA ILE A 91 8.39 -17.50 1.85
C ILE A 91 8.66 -16.81 0.52
N LEU A 92 9.88 -17.00 -0.04
CA LEU A 92 10.27 -16.35 -1.30
C LEU A 92 9.41 -16.85 -2.47
N SER A 93 9.13 -18.16 -2.55
CA SER A 93 8.29 -18.71 -3.61
C SER A 93 6.87 -18.15 -3.54
N VAL A 94 6.25 -18.14 -2.34
CA VAL A 94 4.89 -17.63 -2.14
C VAL A 94 4.83 -16.13 -2.48
N VAL A 95 5.76 -15.34 -1.97
CA VAL A 95 5.81 -13.89 -2.21
C VAL A 95 6.01 -13.58 -3.70
N THR A 96 6.92 -14.28 -4.37
CA THR A 96 7.17 -14.10 -5.81
C THR A 96 5.93 -14.43 -6.63
N LEU A 97 5.31 -15.59 -6.38
CA LEU A 97 4.09 -16.00 -7.09
C LEU A 97 2.94 -15.03 -6.81
N ALA A 98 2.77 -14.61 -5.56
CA ALA A 98 1.73 -13.64 -5.18
C ALA A 98 1.94 -12.29 -5.87
N SER A 99 3.18 -11.80 -5.94
CA SER A 99 3.52 -10.55 -6.63
C SER A 99 3.19 -10.64 -8.12
N ILE A 100 3.63 -11.70 -8.79
CA ILE A 100 3.35 -11.94 -10.21
C ILE A 100 1.84 -12.02 -10.43
N PHE A 101 1.14 -12.85 -9.67
CA PHE A 101 -0.31 -13.05 -9.80
C PHE A 101 -1.09 -11.76 -9.57
N SER A 102 -0.70 -10.96 -8.56
CA SER A 102 -1.33 -9.67 -8.27
C SER A 102 -1.14 -8.66 -9.40
N MET A 103 0.06 -8.59 -9.98
CA MET A 103 0.34 -7.71 -11.11
C MET A 103 -0.45 -8.12 -12.35
N PHE A 104 -0.41 -9.41 -12.74
CA PHE A 104 -1.15 -9.91 -13.90
C PHE A 104 -2.66 -9.73 -13.75
N THR A 105 -3.23 -10.12 -12.62
CA THR A 105 -4.68 -9.95 -12.40
C THR A 105 -5.09 -8.48 -12.43
N GLY A 106 -4.33 -7.59 -11.81
CA GLY A 106 -4.58 -6.14 -11.87
C GLY A 106 -4.54 -5.59 -13.29
N ALA A 107 -3.52 -5.97 -14.06
CA ALA A 107 -3.37 -5.54 -15.45
C ALA A 107 -4.46 -6.11 -16.35
N ILE A 108 -4.78 -7.41 -16.25
CA ILE A 108 -5.84 -8.05 -17.04
C ILE A 108 -7.19 -7.37 -16.80
N PHE A 109 -7.55 -7.12 -15.54
CA PHE A 109 -8.80 -6.41 -15.25
C PHE A 109 -8.81 -4.99 -15.79
N ALA A 110 -7.69 -4.27 -15.70
CA ALA A 110 -7.57 -2.94 -16.28
C ALA A 110 -7.77 -2.96 -17.79
N ILE A 111 -7.14 -3.91 -18.50
CA ILE A 111 -7.27 -4.09 -19.95
C ILE A 111 -8.70 -4.43 -20.36
N ILE A 112 -9.36 -5.36 -19.66
CA ILE A 112 -10.77 -5.73 -19.91
C ILE A 112 -11.69 -4.50 -19.78
N LEU A 113 -11.34 -3.57 -18.89
CA LEU A 113 -12.08 -2.30 -18.70
C LEU A 113 -11.66 -1.21 -19.69
N GLY A 114 -10.79 -1.50 -20.66
CA GLY A 114 -10.36 -0.56 -21.69
C GLY A 114 -9.28 0.42 -21.24
N ALA A 115 -8.49 0.07 -20.23
CA ALA A 115 -7.42 0.93 -19.73
C ALA A 115 -6.28 1.06 -20.77
N SER A 116 -5.74 2.28 -20.89
CA SER A 116 -4.55 2.55 -21.69
C SER A 116 -3.29 1.90 -21.04
N PRO A 117 -2.20 1.70 -21.81
CA PRO A 117 -0.93 1.21 -21.25
C PRO A 117 -0.45 2.01 -20.04
N GLU A 118 -0.64 3.33 -20.05
CA GLU A 118 -0.34 4.22 -18.92
C GLU A 118 -1.14 3.85 -17.67
N MET A 119 -2.44 3.57 -17.83
CA MET A 119 -3.29 3.14 -16.71
C MET A 119 -2.95 1.74 -16.23
N VAL A 120 -2.53 0.84 -17.12
CA VAL A 120 -2.00 -0.48 -16.74
C VAL A 120 -0.73 -0.32 -15.90
N ALA A 121 0.24 0.51 -16.32
CA ALA A 121 1.43 0.85 -15.54
C ALA A 121 1.08 1.43 -14.17
N THR A 122 0.01 2.23 -14.11
CA THR A 122 -0.48 2.87 -12.88
C THR A 122 -1.01 1.85 -11.86
N VAL A 123 -1.78 0.86 -12.29
CA VAL A 123 -2.43 -0.10 -11.38
C VAL A 123 -1.59 -1.35 -11.11
N LEU A 124 -0.55 -1.58 -11.90
CA LEU A 124 0.31 -2.75 -11.79
C LEU A 124 0.84 -2.96 -10.36
N PRO A 125 1.44 -1.95 -9.70
CA PRO A 125 2.04 -2.09 -8.37
C PRO A 125 1.05 -1.89 -7.21
N LYS A 126 -0.27 -1.97 -7.43
CA LYS A 126 -1.31 -1.63 -6.45
C LYS A 126 -1.26 -2.38 -5.11
N SER A 127 -0.59 -3.52 -5.03
CA SER A 127 -0.62 -4.41 -3.87
C SER A 127 0.57 -4.26 -2.91
N ILE A 128 1.50 -3.36 -3.23
CA ILE A 128 2.68 -3.07 -2.40
C ILE A 128 2.53 -1.72 -1.68
N THR A 129 3.50 -1.35 -0.86
CA THR A 129 3.45 -0.09 -0.10
C THR A 129 3.40 1.12 -1.03
N THR A 130 2.62 2.13 -0.67
CA THR A 130 2.40 3.33 -1.47
C THR A 130 3.69 3.98 -1.97
N PRO A 131 4.74 4.21 -1.14
CA PRO A 131 5.97 4.83 -1.61
C PRO A 131 6.66 4.05 -2.73
N ILE A 132 6.76 2.73 -2.57
CA ILE A 132 7.40 1.86 -3.57
C ILE A 132 6.52 1.76 -4.82
N ALA A 133 5.20 1.65 -4.64
CA ALA A 133 4.25 1.58 -5.76
C ALA A 133 4.29 2.83 -6.63
N MET A 134 4.33 4.01 -6.03
CA MET A 134 4.42 5.28 -6.76
C MET A 134 5.70 5.37 -7.59
N GLU A 135 6.83 4.95 -7.03
CA GLU A 135 8.12 4.94 -7.71
C GLU A 135 8.12 3.95 -8.88
N VAL A 136 7.67 2.71 -8.65
CA VAL A 136 7.54 1.70 -9.70
C VAL A 136 6.62 2.18 -10.82
N SER A 137 5.46 2.73 -10.49
CA SER A 137 4.52 3.29 -11.47
C SER A 137 5.13 4.40 -12.29
N SER A 138 5.84 5.34 -11.65
CA SER A 138 6.55 6.45 -12.32
C SER A 138 7.57 5.93 -13.34
N HIS A 139 8.38 4.95 -12.96
CA HIS A 139 9.37 4.35 -13.85
C HIS A 139 8.76 3.61 -15.05
N LEU A 140 7.54 3.09 -14.91
CA LEU A 140 6.81 2.43 -16.00
C LEU A 140 5.99 3.39 -16.88
N GLY A 141 6.01 4.69 -16.59
CA GLY A 141 5.24 5.70 -17.30
C GLY A 141 3.76 5.78 -16.86
N GLY A 142 3.44 5.31 -15.65
CA GLY A 142 2.13 5.46 -15.05
C GLY A 142 1.97 6.77 -14.27
N ILE A 143 0.81 6.95 -13.63
CA ILE A 143 0.44 8.14 -12.86
C ILE A 143 0.56 7.87 -11.35
N PRO A 144 1.64 8.32 -10.66
CA PRO A 144 1.91 7.99 -9.26
C PRO A 144 0.78 8.35 -8.29
N ALA A 145 0.12 9.49 -8.49
CA ALA A 145 -1.00 9.93 -7.65
C ALA A 145 -2.19 8.95 -7.72
N VAL A 146 -2.51 8.45 -8.92
CA VAL A 146 -3.56 7.45 -9.13
C VAL A 146 -3.14 6.09 -8.57
N THR A 147 -1.86 5.74 -8.72
CA THR A 147 -1.29 4.54 -8.08
C THR A 147 -1.49 4.57 -6.57
N ALA A 148 -1.22 5.69 -5.91
CA ALA A 148 -1.43 5.84 -4.47
C ALA A 148 -2.88 5.54 -4.06
N VAL A 149 -3.85 6.05 -4.82
CA VAL A 149 -5.28 5.74 -4.59
C VAL A 149 -5.56 4.25 -4.77
N GLY A 150 -5.04 3.65 -5.85
CA GLY A 150 -5.19 2.22 -6.12
C GLY A 150 -4.62 1.33 -4.99
N VAL A 151 -3.45 1.69 -4.45
CA VAL A 151 -2.84 1.03 -3.29
C VAL A 151 -3.75 1.10 -2.07
N VAL A 152 -4.30 2.28 -1.77
CA VAL A 152 -5.21 2.45 -0.63
C VAL A 152 -6.44 1.61 -0.77
N VAL A 153 -7.07 1.61 -1.94
CA VAL A 153 -8.27 0.80 -2.21
C VAL A 153 -7.95 -0.69 -2.06
N ALA A 154 -6.83 -1.16 -2.61
CA ALA A 154 -6.39 -2.56 -2.45
C ALA A 154 -6.15 -2.91 -0.97
N GLY A 155 -5.48 -2.04 -0.23
CA GLY A 155 -5.24 -2.22 1.19
C GLY A 155 -6.50 -2.26 2.04
N LEU A 156 -7.45 -1.38 1.80
CA LEU A 156 -8.76 -1.37 2.48
C LEU A 156 -9.53 -2.66 2.20
N GLN A 157 -9.63 -3.07 0.94
CA GLN A 157 -10.30 -4.32 0.57
C GLN A 157 -9.65 -5.52 1.24
N GLY A 158 -8.32 -5.60 1.22
CA GLY A 158 -7.59 -6.69 1.84
C GLY A 158 -7.68 -6.71 3.36
N SER A 159 -7.71 -5.55 4.02
CA SER A 159 -7.88 -5.47 5.48
C SER A 159 -9.27 -5.90 5.92
N VAL A 160 -10.30 -5.59 5.14
CA VAL A 160 -11.70 -5.94 5.43
C VAL A 160 -12.00 -7.38 5.08
N PHE A 161 -11.66 -7.81 3.87
CA PHE A 161 -12.09 -9.08 3.31
C PHE A 161 -11.03 -10.17 3.38
N GLY A 162 -9.74 -9.83 3.43
CA GLY A 162 -8.65 -10.79 3.32
C GLY A 162 -8.73 -11.89 4.37
N TYR A 163 -8.77 -11.52 5.64
CA TYR A 163 -8.87 -12.48 6.74
C TYR A 163 -10.19 -13.26 6.73
N LEU A 164 -11.30 -12.61 6.39
CA LEU A 164 -12.62 -13.23 6.33
C LEU A 164 -12.70 -14.27 5.23
N ILE A 165 -12.16 -13.97 4.04
CA ILE A 165 -12.14 -14.90 2.90
C ILE A 165 -11.28 -16.12 3.23
N LEU A 166 -10.06 -15.91 3.74
CA LEU A 166 -9.16 -17.00 4.11
C LEU A 166 -9.79 -17.93 5.16
N LYS A 167 -10.45 -17.37 6.17
CA LYS A 167 -11.18 -18.14 7.18
C LYS A 167 -12.34 -18.92 6.57
N LYS A 168 -13.11 -18.33 5.65
CA LYS A 168 -14.24 -18.98 4.97
C LYS A 168 -13.80 -20.13 4.07
N VAL A 169 -12.65 -20.00 3.42
CA VAL A 169 -12.03 -21.04 2.58
C VAL A 169 -11.35 -22.14 3.43
N GLY A 170 -11.29 -21.95 4.75
CA GLY A 170 -10.74 -22.96 5.67
C GLY A 170 -9.23 -22.91 5.85
N ILE A 171 -8.56 -21.83 5.42
CA ILE A 171 -7.13 -21.63 5.64
C ILE A 171 -6.92 -21.17 7.08
N LYS A 172 -6.33 -22.04 7.91
CA LYS A 172 -6.12 -21.81 9.35
C LYS A 172 -4.65 -21.63 9.73
N GLN A 173 -3.72 -21.97 8.85
CA GLN A 173 -2.28 -21.84 9.11
C GLN A 173 -1.91 -20.36 9.19
N GLN A 174 -1.38 -19.94 10.32
CA GLN A 174 -1.02 -18.55 10.61
C GLN A 174 -0.01 -17.97 9.60
N GLU A 175 0.96 -18.80 9.20
CA GLU A 175 1.96 -18.45 8.19
C GLU A 175 1.31 -18.18 6.83
N ALA A 176 0.40 -19.05 6.38
CA ALA A 176 -0.29 -18.90 5.10
C ALA A 176 -1.21 -17.69 5.11
N VAL A 177 -1.95 -17.46 6.21
CA VAL A 177 -2.80 -16.27 6.38
C VAL A 177 -1.96 -15.01 6.33
N GLY A 178 -0.88 -14.95 7.10
CA GLY A 178 -0.01 -13.79 7.15
C GLY A 178 0.61 -13.47 5.79
N LEU A 179 1.25 -14.46 5.15
CA LEU A 179 1.87 -14.26 3.84
C LEU A 179 0.87 -13.80 2.78
N SER A 180 -0.34 -14.37 2.78
CA SER A 180 -1.39 -14.00 1.82
C SER A 180 -1.90 -12.58 2.04
N VAL A 181 -2.20 -12.21 3.28
CA VAL A 181 -2.70 -10.87 3.62
C VAL A 181 -1.64 -9.80 3.33
N GLY A 182 -0.39 -10.03 3.73
CA GLY A 182 0.69 -9.08 3.49
C GLY A 182 1.01 -8.87 2.01
N ALA A 183 0.86 -9.93 1.19
CA ALA A 183 1.12 -9.87 -0.25
C ALA A 183 0.11 -9.04 -1.04
N VAL A 184 -1.14 -8.93 -0.58
CA VAL A 184 -2.22 -8.26 -1.34
C VAL A 184 -2.72 -6.96 -0.71
N SER A 185 -2.47 -6.76 0.59
CA SER A 185 -3.07 -5.66 1.35
C SER A 185 -2.06 -4.77 2.07
N HIS A 186 -0.80 -4.97 1.82
CA HIS A 186 0.31 -4.16 2.35
C HIS A 186 0.14 -3.81 3.85
N ALA A 187 0.45 -2.57 4.27
CA ALA A 187 0.45 -2.15 5.67
C ALA A 187 -0.94 -2.23 6.33
N LEU A 188 -2.02 -1.89 5.61
CA LEU A 188 -3.38 -1.88 6.18
C LEU A 188 -3.84 -3.29 6.55
N GLY A 189 -3.62 -4.27 5.66
CA GLY A 189 -3.92 -5.67 5.96
C GLY A 189 -3.01 -6.26 7.03
N THR A 190 -1.76 -5.85 7.07
CA THR A 190 -0.79 -6.29 8.09
C THR A 190 -1.23 -5.86 9.48
N VAL A 191 -1.70 -4.63 9.66
CA VAL A 191 -2.24 -4.14 10.94
C VAL A 191 -3.46 -4.98 11.37
N SER A 192 -4.42 -5.19 10.47
CA SER A 192 -5.60 -6.02 10.76
C SER A 192 -5.22 -7.47 11.08
N CYS A 193 -4.21 -8.00 10.41
CA CYS A 193 -3.69 -9.35 10.66
C CYS A 193 -3.00 -9.43 12.03
N MET A 194 -2.22 -8.41 12.42
CA MET A 194 -1.54 -8.32 13.70
C MET A 194 -2.53 -8.24 14.88
N GLU A 195 -3.62 -7.50 14.70
CA GLU A 195 -4.70 -7.39 15.70
C GLU A 195 -5.44 -8.72 15.89
N ALA A 196 -5.62 -9.48 14.80
CA ALA A 196 -6.31 -10.77 14.84
C ALA A 196 -5.43 -11.90 15.38
N ASP A 197 -4.18 -11.96 14.98
CA ASP A 197 -3.18 -12.97 15.35
C ASP A 197 -1.76 -12.42 15.18
N PRO A 198 -1.01 -12.19 16.27
CA PRO A 198 0.34 -11.62 16.22
C PRO A 198 1.33 -12.44 15.38
N LYS A 199 1.20 -13.79 15.35
CA LYS A 199 2.07 -14.63 14.54
C LYS A 199 1.76 -14.46 13.04
N ALA A 200 0.49 -14.47 12.66
CA ALA A 200 0.09 -14.18 11.29
C ALA A 200 0.51 -12.75 10.88
N GLY A 201 0.38 -11.77 11.78
CA GLY A 201 0.86 -10.40 11.57
C GLY A 201 2.35 -10.30 11.30
N SER A 202 3.17 -11.11 12.00
CA SER A 202 4.61 -11.19 11.76
C SER A 202 4.92 -11.69 10.34
N TYR A 203 4.27 -12.75 9.87
CA TYR A 203 4.42 -13.23 8.50
C TYR A 203 3.88 -12.24 7.47
N SER A 204 2.82 -11.51 7.81
CA SER A 204 2.28 -10.43 6.96
C SER A 204 3.29 -9.29 6.78
N SER A 205 4.00 -8.91 7.84
CA SER A 205 5.08 -7.91 7.76
C SER A 205 6.23 -8.37 6.86
N ILE A 206 6.62 -9.64 6.96
CA ILE A 206 7.62 -10.23 6.05
C ILE A 206 7.16 -10.14 4.60
N SER A 207 5.94 -10.58 4.34
CA SER A 207 5.36 -10.60 2.99
C SER A 207 5.24 -9.20 2.41
N LEU A 208 4.78 -8.23 3.19
CA LEU A 208 4.68 -6.82 2.83
C LEU A 208 6.01 -6.27 2.26
N VAL A 209 7.12 -6.49 2.98
CA VAL A 209 8.43 -5.95 2.59
C VAL A 209 8.98 -6.71 1.39
N LEU A 210 8.93 -8.04 1.42
CA LEU A 210 9.43 -8.87 0.32
C LEU A 210 8.62 -8.68 -0.96
N CYS A 211 7.29 -8.53 -0.90
CA CYS A 211 6.46 -8.20 -2.07
C CYS A 211 6.85 -6.84 -2.67
N GLY A 212 7.18 -5.85 -1.83
CA GLY A 212 7.71 -4.57 -2.30
C GLY A 212 8.96 -4.76 -3.15
N ILE A 213 9.94 -5.52 -2.63
CA ILE A 213 11.20 -5.82 -3.32
C ILE A 213 10.95 -6.62 -4.61
N MET A 214 10.20 -7.72 -4.52
CA MET A 214 9.94 -8.59 -5.67
C MET A 214 9.15 -7.87 -6.76
N SER A 215 8.15 -7.07 -6.40
CA SER A 215 7.39 -6.30 -7.37
C SER A 215 8.24 -5.22 -8.04
N SER A 216 9.14 -4.56 -7.32
CA SER A 216 10.05 -3.57 -7.92
C SER A 216 10.97 -4.20 -8.97
N ILE A 217 11.43 -5.44 -8.74
CA ILE A 217 12.29 -6.16 -9.67
C ILE A 217 11.49 -6.71 -10.86
N LEU A 218 10.29 -7.26 -10.60
CA LEU A 218 9.51 -7.99 -11.61
C LEU A 218 8.58 -7.08 -12.43
N ALA A 219 8.18 -5.91 -11.90
CA ALA A 219 7.22 -5.05 -12.57
C ALA A 219 7.61 -4.63 -14.00
N PRO A 220 8.87 -4.25 -14.29
CA PRO A 220 9.26 -3.93 -15.66
C PRO A 220 9.09 -5.10 -16.62
N LEU A 221 9.48 -6.31 -16.18
CA LEU A 221 9.33 -7.54 -16.97
C LEU A 221 7.87 -7.88 -17.23
N VAL A 222 7.06 -7.87 -16.17
CA VAL A 222 5.62 -8.17 -16.25
C VAL A 222 4.92 -7.15 -17.14
N PHE A 223 5.23 -5.87 -16.97
CA PHE A 223 4.66 -4.80 -17.81
C PHE A 223 5.03 -4.96 -19.28
N HIS A 224 6.29 -5.26 -19.57
CA HIS A 224 6.73 -5.52 -20.95
C HIS A 224 5.98 -6.69 -21.58
N ILE A 225 5.84 -7.80 -20.86
CA ILE A 225 5.07 -8.97 -21.34
C ILE A 225 3.62 -8.57 -21.63
N ILE A 226 2.99 -7.81 -20.76
CA ILE A 226 1.60 -7.37 -20.93
C ILE A 226 1.47 -6.46 -22.15
N CYS A 227 2.41 -5.54 -22.36
CA CYS A 227 2.40 -4.63 -23.51
C CYS A 227 2.57 -5.34 -24.86
N LEU A 228 3.09 -6.58 -24.90
CA LEU A 228 3.13 -7.38 -26.13
C LEU A 228 1.75 -7.87 -26.58
N PHE A 229 0.75 -7.82 -25.70
CA PHE A 229 -0.63 -8.24 -25.94
C PHE A 229 -1.63 -7.08 -26.03
N LEU A 230 -1.17 -5.84 -25.86
CA LEU A 230 -1.95 -4.59 -26.02
C LEU A 230 -1.74 -3.99 -27.39
#